data_7f3127bd62d403443c1510cad3d119bc
#
_entry.id   7f3127bd62d403443c1510cad3d119bc
#
_cell.length_a   1.000
_cell.length_b   1.000
_cell.length_c   1.000
_cell.angle_alpha   90.00
_cell.angle_beta   90.00
_cell.angle_gamma   90.00
#
_symmetry.space_group_name_H-M   'P 1'
#
loop_
_entity.id
_entity.type
_entity.pdbx_description
1 polymer ?
#
loop_
_entity_poly.entity_id
_entity_poly.type
_entity_poly.pdbx_seq_one_letter_code
_entity_poly.pdbx_strand_id
1 'polypeptide(L)'
;EIAESTETGPATVVLSGTASGLESSVYAILCIAVALGATLWMGGGDIQFSLYLVALCGMGMLATTGVIVSEDTFGPVSDNAAGIAEMAGELHGETGKILVSLDAVGNTTKAVTKGFAIGSAVIAAVALFASYIETIAGELGLVDAAGAPLEGSAIFQAAETQINVSDVKTFIGLLIGGSVAMMFSALAIRAVGRTAGVVVQEVRSQFKDGGIMAGTKQPDYGPVIDICTAASLRELTTPALLAVLTPVVVGFGIGYAALGAFLAG
;
A
#
# COMPACT_ATOMS: atom_id res chain seq x y z
N GLU A 1 -22.51 7.86 7.38
CA GLU A 1 -21.93 7.49 8.68
C GLU A 1 -20.76 8.40 9.06
N ILE A 2 -19.62 8.45 8.30
CA ILE A 2 -18.50 9.35 8.63
C ILE A 2 -18.95 10.81 8.59
N ALA A 3 -19.72 11.25 7.57
CA ALA A 3 -20.25 12.60 7.49
C ALA A 3 -21.18 12.95 8.66
N GLU A 4 -22.02 12.02 9.09
CA GLU A 4 -22.88 12.21 10.27
C GLU A 4 -22.08 12.37 11.56
N SER A 5 -20.94 11.65 11.67
CA SER A 5 -20.07 11.77 12.85
C SER A 5 -19.40 13.14 13.00
N THR A 6 -19.40 13.98 11.95
CA THR A 6 -18.91 15.37 12.04
C THR A 6 -19.73 16.24 12.99
N GLU A 7 -21.01 15.93 13.18
CA GLU A 7 -21.89 16.64 14.10
C GLU A 7 -21.45 16.54 15.57
N THR A 8 -20.74 15.46 15.91
CA THR A 8 -20.25 15.22 17.28
C THR A 8 -18.81 15.60 17.51
N GLY A 9 -18.10 16.03 16.47
CA GLY A 9 -16.77 16.63 16.56
C GLY A 9 -15.64 15.79 15.94
N PRO A 10 -14.40 16.31 15.91
CA PRO A 10 -13.31 15.71 15.18
C PRO A 10 -12.87 14.34 15.72
N ALA A 11 -13.01 14.10 17.02
CA ALA A 11 -12.64 12.81 17.61
C ALA A 11 -13.51 11.66 17.09
N THR A 12 -14.81 11.88 17.01
CA THR A 12 -15.78 10.90 16.49
C THR A 12 -15.59 10.66 14.98
N VAL A 13 -15.21 11.67 14.23
CA VAL A 13 -14.86 11.53 12.79
C VAL A 13 -13.65 10.64 12.61
N VAL A 14 -12.59 10.82 13.41
CA VAL A 14 -11.38 9.97 13.36
C VAL A 14 -11.73 8.52 13.71
N LEU A 15 -12.53 8.29 14.73
CA LEU A 15 -12.96 6.95 15.14
C LEU A 15 -13.82 6.28 14.05
N SER A 16 -14.82 6.98 13.53
CA SER A 16 -15.70 6.48 12.46
C SER A 16 -14.92 6.17 11.18
N GLY A 17 -14.03 7.06 10.77
CA GLY A 17 -13.16 6.85 9.61
C GLY A 17 -12.22 5.66 9.78
N THR A 18 -11.64 5.50 10.98
CA THR A 18 -10.77 4.36 11.30
C THR A 18 -11.55 3.05 11.27
N ALA A 19 -12.74 3.01 11.87
CA ALA A 19 -13.61 1.82 11.88
C ALA A 19 -13.98 1.40 10.44
N SER A 20 -14.44 2.36 9.63
CA SER A 20 -14.77 2.13 8.21
C SER A 20 -13.57 1.64 7.39
N GLY A 21 -12.37 2.19 7.66
CA GLY A 21 -11.13 1.75 7.02
C GLY A 21 -10.75 0.30 7.38
N LEU A 22 -10.91 -0.09 8.63
CA LEU A 22 -10.68 -1.47 9.08
C LEU A 22 -11.70 -2.43 8.46
N GLU A 23 -12.97 -2.05 8.42
CA GLU A 23 -14.03 -2.85 7.79
C GLU A 23 -13.76 -3.04 6.28
N SER A 24 -13.39 -1.99 5.56
CA SER A 24 -13.06 -2.07 4.14
C SER A 24 -11.89 -3.02 3.85
N SER A 25 -10.93 -3.12 4.77
CA SER A 25 -9.80 -4.04 4.66
C SER A 25 -10.24 -5.51 4.70
N VAL A 26 -11.28 -5.84 5.48
CA VAL A 26 -11.84 -7.19 5.53
C VAL A 26 -12.43 -7.58 4.16
N TYR A 27 -13.19 -6.70 3.53
CA TYR A 27 -13.74 -6.97 2.19
C TYR A 27 -12.65 -7.17 1.15
N ALA A 28 -11.58 -6.36 1.19
CA ALA A 28 -10.44 -6.53 0.29
C ALA A 28 -9.76 -7.89 0.48
N ILE A 29 -9.51 -8.31 1.73
CA ILE A 29 -8.91 -9.61 2.04
C ILE A 29 -9.81 -10.76 1.57
N LEU A 30 -11.13 -10.67 1.76
CA LEU A 30 -12.06 -11.69 1.29
C LEU A 30 -12.08 -11.80 -0.23
N CYS A 31 -12.05 -10.69 -0.96
CA CYS A 31 -11.95 -10.69 -2.42
C CYS A 31 -10.66 -11.37 -2.89
N ILE A 32 -9.52 -11.07 -2.26
CA ILE A 32 -8.23 -11.71 -2.57
C ILE A 32 -8.31 -13.20 -2.27
N ALA A 33 -8.84 -13.59 -1.12
CA ALA A 33 -8.99 -15.00 -0.74
C ALA A 33 -9.85 -15.79 -1.73
N VAL A 34 -10.93 -15.18 -2.21
CA VAL A 34 -11.79 -15.77 -3.26
C VAL A 34 -11.02 -15.92 -4.59
N ALA A 35 -10.27 -14.90 -4.99
CA ALA A 35 -9.46 -14.97 -6.22
C ALA A 35 -8.41 -16.09 -6.14
N LEU A 36 -7.66 -16.16 -5.04
CA LEU A 36 -6.67 -17.23 -4.80
C LEU A 36 -7.35 -18.60 -4.70
N GLY A 37 -8.48 -18.71 -4.01
CA GLY A 37 -9.26 -19.94 -3.94
C GLY A 37 -9.74 -20.44 -5.31
N ALA A 38 -10.14 -19.51 -6.18
CA ALA A 38 -10.53 -19.84 -7.56
C ALA A 38 -9.34 -20.40 -8.36
N THR A 39 -8.13 -19.83 -8.23
CA THR A 39 -6.94 -20.35 -8.91
C THR A 39 -6.57 -21.75 -8.41
N LEU A 40 -6.68 -22.01 -7.11
CA LEU A 40 -6.45 -23.35 -6.52
C LEU A 40 -7.48 -24.36 -7.03
N TRP A 41 -8.75 -23.98 -7.09
CA TRP A 41 -9.81 -24.83 -7.61
C TRP A 41 -9.62 -25.16 -9.09
N MET A 42 -9.26 -24.16 -9.91
CA MET A 42 -8.98 -24.34 -11.34
C MET A 42 -7.72 -25.17 -11.57
N GLY A 43 -6.75 -25.12 -10.66
CA GLY A 43 -5.51 -25.90 -10.70
C GLY A 43 -5.71 -27.39 -10.49
N GLY A 44 -6.89 -27.84 -10.03
CA GLY A 44 -7.26 -29.25 -9.96
C GLY A 44 -6.37 -30.13 -9.08
N GLY A 45 -5.70 -29.53 -8.08
CA GLY A 45 -4.77 -30.20 -7.16
C GLY A 45 -3.30 -30.14 -7.61
N ASP A 46 -2.99 -29.59 -8.78
CA ASP A 46 -1.63 -29.28 -9.18
C ASP A 46 -1.24 -27.91 -8.62
N ILE A 47 -0.33 -27.90 -7.64
CA ILE A 47 0.13 -26.68 -6.98
C ILE A 47 0.90 -25.78 -7.93
N GLN A 48 1.74 -26.33 -8.81
CA GLN A 48 2.54 -25.58 -9.75
C GLN A 48 1.67 -24.86 -10.78
N PHE A 49 0.67 -25.56 -11.33
CA PHE A 49 -0.30 -24.95 -12.22
C PHE A 49 -1.17 -23.92 -11.51
N SER A 50 -1.56 -24.17 -10.26
CA SER A 50 -2.29 -23.18 -9.44
C SER A 50 -1.50 -21.89 -9.26
N LEU A 51 -0.21 -21.98 -8.95
CA LEU A 51 0.68 -20.81 -8.80
C LEU A 51 0.89 -20.05 -10.11
N TYR A 52 0.96 -20.77 -11.24
CA TYR A 52 0.94 -20.17 -12.56
C TYR A 52 -0.35 -19.36 -12.81
N LEU A 53 -1.50 -19.91 -12.43
CA LEU A 53 -2.79 -19.20 -12.53
C LEU A 53 -2.83 -17.96 -11.62
N VAL A 54 -2.21 -18.01 -10.43
CA VAL A 54 -2.04 -16.83 -9.57
C VAL A 54 -1.23 -15.74 -10.28
N ALA A 55 -0.13 -16.12 -10.92
CA ALA A 55 0.69 -15.19 -11.69
C ALA A 55 -0.08 -14.57 -12.86
N LEU A 56 -0.88 -15.35 -13.59
CA LEU A 56 -1.76 -14.85 -14.65
C LEU A 56 -2.82 -13.88 -14.11
N CYS A 57 -3.40 -14.19 -12.94
CA CYS A 57 -4.35 -13.29 -12.28
C CYS A 57 -3.70 -11.93 -11.95
N GLY A 58 -2.48 -11.96 -11.41
CA GLY A 58 -1.69 -10.75 -11.16
C GLY A 58 -1.39 -9.96 -12.44
N MET A 59 -0.98 -10.63 -13.51
CA MET A 59 -0.75 -10.00 -14.81
C MET A 59 -2.03 -9.36 -15.37
N GLY A 60 -3.17 -10.03 -15.25
CA GLY A 60 -4.46 -9.49 -15.68
C GLY A 60 -4.84 -8.22 -14.93
N MET A 61 -4.63 -8.18 -13.62
CA MET A 61 -4.82 -6.95 -12.83
C MET A 61 -3.86 -5.85 -13.27
N LEU A 62 -2.58 -6.15 -13.44
CA LEU A 62 -1.57 -5.16 -13.82
C LEU A 62 -1.73 -4.61 -15.24
N ALA A 63 -2.53 -5.24 -16.10
CA ALA A 63 -2.81 -4.74 -17.46
C ALA A 63 -3.45 -3.35 -17.47
N THR A 64 -4.17 -2.97 -16.41
CA THR A 64 -4.84 -1.67 -16.28
C THR A 64 -4.05 -0.65 -15.45
N THR A 65 -2.80 -0.95 -15.09
CA THR A 65 -1.99 -0.10 -14.18
C THR A 65 -1.89 1.35 -14.66
N GLY A 66 -1.73 1.59 -15.96
CA GLY A 66 -1.64 2.97 -16.50
C GLY A 66 -2.90 3.80 -16.23
N VAL A 67 -4.09 3.20 -16.35
CA VAL A 67 -5.36 3.85 -16.04
C VAL A 67 -5.46 4.10 -14.53
N ILE A 68 -5.16 3.09 -13.72
CA ILE A 68 -5.22 3.17 -12.26
C ILE A 68 -4.29 4.26 -11.70
N VAL A 69 -3.05 4.37 -12.21
CA VAL A 69 -2.12 5.42 -11.80
C VAL A 69 -2.63 6.81 -12.21
N SER A 70 -3.25 6.93 -13.38
CA SER A 70 -3.86 8.19 -13.82
C SER A 70 -5.03 8.61 -12.93
N GLU A 71 -5.88 7.67 -12.55
CA GLU A 71 -7.01 7.90 -11.64
C GLU A 71 -6.55 8.26 -10.23
N ASP A 72 -5.50 7.60 -9.73
CA ASP A 72 -4.92 7.90 -8.43
C ASP A 72 -4.30 9.31 -8.38
N THR A 73 -3.68 9.75 -9.47
CA THR A 73 -3.13 11.10 -9.62
C THR A 73 -4.26 12.15 -9.78
N PHE A 74 -5.33 11.81 -10.48
CA PHE A 74 -6.47 12.71 -10.67
C PHE A 74 -7.11 13.15 -9.35
N GLY A 75 -7.21 12.26 -8.37
CA GLY A 75 -7.80 12.56 -7.07
C GLY A 75 -7.16 13.75 -6.35
N PRO A 76 -5.84 13.74 -6.06
CA PRO A 76 -5.16 14.91 -5.48
C PRO A 76 -5.24 16.18 -6.32
N VAL A 77 -5.23 16.07 -7.64
CA VAL A 77 -5.34 17.23 -8.55
C VAL A 77 -6.70 17.88 -8.44
N SER A 78 -7.79 17.10 -8.48
CA SER A 78 -9.16 17.63 -8.36
C SER A 78 -9.42 18.24 -6.98
N ASP A 79 -8.96 17.61 -5.92
CA ASP A 79 -9.03 18.08 -4.53
C ASP A 79 -8.33 19.46 -4.37
N ASN A 80 -7.09 19.55 -4.86
CA ASN A 80 -6.34 20.81 -4.83
C ASN A 80 -6.99 21.89 -5.70
N ALA A 81 -7.52 21.56 -6.86
CA ALA A 81 -8.21 22.53 -7.73
C ALA A 81 -9.46 23.08 -7.07
N ALA A 82 -10.27 22.23 -6.43
CA ALA A 82 -11.44 22.66 -5.67
C ALA A 82 -11.03 23.54 -4.47
N GLY A 83 -10.01 23.15 -3.72
CA GLY A 83 -9.49 23.91 -2.59
C GLY A 83 -8.93 25.30 -2.99
N ILE A 84 -8.24 25.41 -4.13
CA ILE A 84 -7.76 26.69 -4.66
C ILE A 84 -8.93 27.60 -5.03
N ALA A 85 -9.94 27.08 -5.71
CA ALA A 85 -11.13 27.85 -6.07
C ALA A 85 -11.93 28.30 -4.84
N GLU A 86 -12.02 27.47 -3.81
CA GLU A 86 -12.64 27.82 -2.53
C GLU A 86 -11.89 28.96 -1.83
N MET A 87 -10.57 28.86 -1.72
CA MET A 87 -9.73 29.89 -1.11
C MET A 87 -9.73 31.19 -1.89
N ALA A 88 -9.87 31.14 -3.22
CA ALA A 88 -10.02 32.31 -4.08
C ALA A 88 -11.40 32.94 -4.02
N GLY A 89 -12.37 32.32 -3.38
CA GLY A 89 -13.75 32.78 -3.33
C GLY A 89 -14.50 32.60 -4.67
N GLU A 90 -14.03 31.74 -5.55
CA GLU A 90 -14.58 31.49 -6.89
C GLU A 90 -15.41 30.19 -6.97
N LEU A 91 -15.67 29.54 -5.84
CA LEU A 91 -16.46 28.31 -5.78
C LEU A 91 -17.97 28.59 -5.87
N HIS A 92 -18.37 29.35 -6.89
CA HIS A 92 -19.75 29.83 -7.08
C HIS A 92 -20.32 29.39 -8.45
N GLY A 93 -21.65 29.41 -8.54
CA GLY A 93 -22.37 29.15 -9.80
C GLY A 93 -22.14 27.76 -10.38
N GLU A 94 -22.05 27.67 -11.68
CA GLU A 94 -21.87 26.40 -12.40
C GLU A 94 -20.44 25.87 -12.27
N THR A 95 -19.44 26.73 -12.31
CA THR A 95 -18.04 26.36 -12.11
C THR A 95 -17.80 25.72 -10.75
N GLY A 96 -18.38 26.27 -9.69
CA GLY A 96 -18.31 25.69 -8.35
C GLY A 96 -18.92 24.30 -8.29
N LYS A 97 -20.06 24.08 -8.93
CA LYS A 97 -20.71 22.76 -9.00
C LYS A 97 -19.83 21.73 -9.72
N ILE A 98 -19.19 22.12 -10.81
CA ILE A 98 -18.28 21.26 -11.57
C ILE A 98 -17.08 20.87 -10.70
N LEU A 99 -16.43 21.83 -10.04
CA LEU A 99 -15.27 21.56 -9.20
C LEU A 99 -15.59 20.65 -8.02
N VAL A 100 -16.71 20.88 -7.33
CA VAL A 100 -17.16 20.00 -6.24
C VAL A 100 -17.48 18.58 -6.76
N SER A 101 -18.08 18.48 -7.95
CA SER A 101 -18.34 17.17 -8.56
C SER A 101 -17.06 16.45 -8.95
N LEU A 102 -16.07 17.15 -9.50
CA LEU A 102 -14.76 16.59 -9.84
C LEU A 102 -13.99 16.13 -8.59
N ASP A 103 -14.05 16.90 -7.50
CA ASP A 103 -13.47 16.52 -6.23
C ASP A 103 -14.12 15.24 -5.66
N ALA A 104 -15.45 15.17 -5.67
CA ALA A 104 -16.17 13.96 -5.24
C ALA A 104 -15.80 12.73 -6.07
N VAL A 105 -15.66 12.86 -7.40
CA VAL A 105 -15.19 11.78 -8.28
C VAL A 105 -13.73 11.43 -7.95
N GLY A 106 -12.86 12.42 -7.76
CA GLY A 106 -11.46 12.23 -7.40
C GLY A 106 -11.28 11.46 -6.09
N ASN A 107 -12.10 11.75 -5.08
CA ASN A 107 -12.08 11.03 -3.80
C ASN A 107 -12.59 9.59 -3.95
N THR A 108 -13.55 9.34 -4.83
CA THR A 108 -14.03 7.99 -5.16
C THR A 108 -12.96 7.19 -5.89
N THR A 109 -12.29 7.77 -6.88
CA THR A 109 -11.21 7.09 -7.63
C THR A 109 -10.02 6.76 -6.73
N LYS A 110 -9.62 7.65 -5.80
CA LYS A 110 -8.61 7.35 -4.78
C LYS A 110 -8.94 6.09 -3.98
N ALA A 111 -10.19 5.92 -3.57
CA ALA A 111 -10.61 4.75 -2.80
C ALA A 111 -10.56 3.45 -3.64
N VAL A 112 -10.97 3.50 -4.90
CA VAL A 112 -10.95 2.36 -5.83
C VAL A 112 -9.52 1.95 -6.17
N THR A 113 -8.66 2.91 -6.53
CA THR A 113 -7.26 2.65 -6.89
C THR A 113 -6.46 2.09 -5.72
N LYS A 114 -6.76 2.50 -4.49
CA LYS A 114 -6.17 1.93 -3.28
C LYS A 114 -6.49 0.44 -3.11
N GLY A 115 -7.76 0.06 -3.31
CA GLY A 115 -8.17 -1.34 -3.28
C GLY A 115 -7.47 -2.18 -4.35
N PHE A 116 -7.34 -1.65 -5.56
CA PHE A 116 -6.57 -2.27 -6.63
C PHE A 116 -5.08 -2.46 -6.25
N ALA A 117 -4.43 -1.42 -5.73
CA ALA A 117 -3.03 -1.47 -5.33
C ALA A 117 -2.75 -2.55 -4.28
N ILE A 118 -3.63 -2.68 -3.27
CA ILE A 118 -3.53 -3.71 -2.24
C ILE A 118 -3.73 -5.11 -2.86
N GLY A 119 -4.78 -5.31 -3.65
CA GLY A 119 -5.10 -6.60 -4.26
C GLY A 119 -4.00 -7.10 -5.20
N SER A 120 -3.52 -6.22 -6.10
CA SER A 120 -2.46 -6.58 -7.04
C SER A 120 -1.13 -6.89 -6.33
N ALA A 121 -0.79 -6.14 -5.28
CA ALA A 121 0.43 -6.37 -4.50
C ALA A 121 0.41 -7.72 -3.79
N VAL A 122 -0.71 -8.10 -3.17
CA VAL A 122 -0.82 -9.40 -2.48
C VAL A 122 -0.76 -10.56 -3.47
N ILE A 123 -1.48 -10.49 -4.60
CA ILE A 123 -1.45 -11.54 -5.62
C ILE A 123 -0.04 -11.68 -6.23
N ALA A 124 0.63 -10.56 -6.51
CA ALA A 124 2.01 -10.58 -6.99
C ALA A 124 2.97 -11.17 -5.94
N ALA A 125 2.79 -10.86 -4.66
CA ALA A 125 3.58 -11.41 -3.57
C ALA A 125 3.43 -12.94 -3.49
N VAL A 126 2.21 -13.48 -3.62
CA VAL A 126 1.98 -14.93 -3.64
C VAL A 126 2.68 -15.61 -4.83
N ALA A 127 2.65 -14.98 -6.02
CA ALA A 127 3.36 -15.50 -7.19
C ALA A 127 4.89 -15.48 -6.98
N LEU A 128 5.43 -14.41 -6.40
CA LEU A 128 6.86 -14.31 -6.08
C LEU A 128 7.30 -15.29 -4.97
N PHE A 129 6.39 -15.60 -4.04
CA PHE A 129 6.66 -16.59 -3.00
C PHE A 129 6.87 -18.00 -3.60
N ALA A 130 6.16 -18.34 -4.68
CA ALA A 130 6.41 -19.57 -5.41
C ALA A 130 7.84 -19.64 -5.97
N SER A 131 8.32 -18.58 -6.59
CA SER A 131 9.71 -18.49 -7.08
C SER A 131 10.74 -18.56 -5.96
N TYR A 132 10.43 -17.97 -4.80
CA TYR A 132 11.26 -18.09 -3.61
C TYR A 132 11.40 -19.55 -3.15
N ILE A 133 10.29 -20.30 -3.08
CA ILE A 133 10.30 -21.73 -2.71
C ILE A 133 11.15 -22.55 -3.68
N GLU A 134 11.00 -22.35 -5.00
CA GLU A 134 11.81 -23.03 -6.01
C GLU A 134 13.30 -22.74 -5.83
N THR A 135 13.66 -21.48 -5.60
CA THR A 135 15.06 -21.08 -5.39
C THR A 135 15.66 -21.74 -4.16
N ILE A 136 14.95 -21.73 -3.05
CA ILE A 136 15.42 -22.36 -1.79
C ILE A 136 15.54 -23.86 -1.96
N ALA A 137 14.60 -24.52 -2.60
CA ALA A 137 14.66 -25.96 -2.83
C ALA A 137 15.85 -26.36 -3.72
N GLY A 138 16.14 -25.56 -4.76
CA GLY A 138 17.32 -25.76 -5.61
C GLY A 138 18.63 -25.59 -4.84
N GLU A 139 18.75 -24.52 -4.03
CA GLU A 139 19.96 -24.27 -3.22
C GLU A 139 20.18 -25.31 -2.10
N LEU A 140 19.11 -25.85 -1.53
CA LEU A 140 19.19 -26.91 -0.53
C LEU A 140 19.55 -28.26 -1.13
N GLY A 141 19.56 -28.39 -2.46
CA GLY A 141 19.87 -29.64 -3.15
C GLY A 141 18.89 -30.76 -2.75
N LEU A 142 17.62 -30.44 -2.61
CA LEU A 142 16.60 -31.42 -2.25
C LEU A 142 16.50 -32.50 -3.34
N VAL A 143 16.68 -33.75 -2.94
CA VAL A 143 16.66 -34.90 -3.83
C VAL A 143 15.56 -35.88 -3.42
N ASP A 144 15.09 -36.67 -4.36
CA ASP A 144 14.17 -37.78 -4.11
C ASP A 144 14.87 -38.96 -3.43
N ALA A 145 14.13 -40.02 -3.15
CA ALA A 145 14.67 -41.25 -2.55
C ALA A 145 15.70 -41.96 -3.44
N ALA A 146 15.76 -41.64 -4.74
CA ALA A 146 16.72 -42.17 -5.70
C ALA A 146 17.96 -41.27 -5.87
N GLY A 147 18.01 -40.11 -5.21
CA GLY A 147 19.09 -39.12 -5.29
C GLY A 147 19.01 -38.18 -6.49
N ALA A 148 17.88 -38.13 -7.20
CA ALA A 148 17.64 -37.19 -8.27
C ALA A 148 17.09 -35.88 -7.71
N PRO A 149 17.42 -34.70 -8.32
CA PRO A 149 16.84 -33.41 -7.91
C PRO A 149 15.30 -33.45 -7.96
N LEU A 150 14.68 -32.93 -6.93
CA LEU A 150 13.22 -32.78 -6.93
C LEU A 150 12.78 -31.75 -7.98
N GLU A 151 11.72 -32.07 -8.70
CA GLU A 151 11.14 -31.19 -9.73
C GLU A 151 9.62 -31.07 -9.55
N GLY A 152 9.06 -29.99 -10.11
CA GLY A 152 7.63 -29.76 -10.14
C GLY A 152 6.99 -29.68 -8.76
N SER A 153 5.87 -30.34 -8.56
CA SER A 153 5.10 -30.29 -7.31
C SER A 153 5.83 -30.90 -6.11
N ALA A 154 6.81 -31.78 -6.32
CA ALA A 154 7.59 -32.37 -5.25
C ALA A 154 8.49 -31.36 -4.53
N ILE A 155 8.98 -30.36 -5.24
CA ILE A 155 9.74 -29.23 -4.66
C ILE A 155 8.88 -28.47 -3.65
N PHE A 156 7.64 -28.14 -4.01
CA PHE A 156 6.74 -27.39 -3.14
C PHE A 156 6.37 -28.18 -1.88
N GLN A 157 6.12 -29.49 -2.01
CA GLN A 157 5.85 -30.36 -0.87
C GLN A 157 7.05 -30.47 0.09
N ALA A 158 8.26 -30.59 -0.46
CA ALA A 158 9.47 -30.65 0.34
C ALA A 158 9.75 -29.30 1.05
N ALA A 159 9.55 -28.18 0.36
CA ALA A 159 9.74 -26.84 0.92
C ALA A 159 8.68 -26.50 1.97
N GLU A 160 7.45 -26.98 1.82
CA GLU A 160 6.38 -26.81 2.82
C GLU A 160 6.79 -27.38 4.18
N THR A 161 7.51 -28.50 4.21
CA THR A 161 8.05 -29.06 5.45
C THR A 161 9.15 -28.23 6.09
N GLN A 162 9.87 -27.41 5.29
CA GLN A 162 10.97 -26.56 5.74
C GLN A 162 10.48 -25.20 6.27
N ILE A 163 9.35 -24.70 5.78
CA ILE A 163 8.77 -23.41 6.20
C ILE A 163 7.54 -23.70 7.05
N ASN A 164 7.76 -24.28 8.22
CA ASN A 164 6.67 -24.63 9.13
C ASN A 164 6.51 -23.56 10.21
N VAL A 165 5.32 -23.00 10.31
CA VAL A 165 4.97 -21.95 11.32
C VAL A 165 5.13 -22.46 12.77
N SER A 166 5.11 -23.78 12.98
CA SER A 166 5.38 -24.36 14.31
C SER A 166 6.86 -24.27 14.72
N ASP A 167 7.77 -24.02 13.79
CA ASP A 167 9.18 -23.74 14.12
C ASP A 167 9.33 -22.31 14.66
N VAL A 168 10.05 -22.18 15.78
CA VAL A 168 10.21 -20.92 16.48
C VAL A 168 10.90 -19.87 15.60
N LYS A 169 11.89 -20.24 14.79
CA LYS A 169 12.60 -19.29 13.93
C LYS A 169 11.68 -18.77 12.82
N THR A 170 10.91 -19.67 12.23
CA THR A 170 9.89 -19.35 11.23
C THR A 170 8.83 -18.41 11.82
N PHE A 171 8.35 -18.73 13.02
CA PHE A 171 7.38 -17.87 13.70
C PHE A 171 7.93 -16.47 14.05
N ILE A 172 9.21 -16.37 14.46
CA ILE A 172 9.87 -15.07 14.67
C ILE A 172 9.89 -14.27 13.36
N GLY A 173 10.22 -14.91 12.24
CA GLY A 173 10.19 -14.27 10.93
C GLY A 173 8.82 -13.67 10.62
N LEU A 174 7.75 -14.43 10.81
CA LEU A 174 6.36 -13.99 10.61
C LEU A 174 6.02 -12.75 11.45
N LEU A 175 6.37 -12.77 12.74
CA LEU A 175 6.12 -11.63 13.65
C LEU A 175 6.87 -10.37 13.22
N ILE A 176 8.13 -10.53 12.81
CA ILE A 176 8.93 -9.40 12.30
C ILE A 176 8.29 -8.86 11.02
N GLY A 177 7.87 -9.72 10.08
CA GLY A 177 7.21 -9.31 8.84
C GLY A 177 5.97 -8.46 9.10
N GLY A 178 5.05 -8.95 9.93
CA GLY A 178 3.86 -8.20 10.31
C GLY A 178 4.16 -6.88 11.02
N SER A 179 5.25 -6.83 11.81
CA SER A 179 5.65 -5.60 12.51
C SER A 179 6.19 -4.52 11.55
N VAL A 180 6.82 -4.91 10.44
CA VAL A 180 7.37 -3.98 9.44
C VAL A 180 6.26 -3.14 8.82
N ALA A 181 5.12 -3.73 8.47
CA ALA A 181 3.99 -3.01 7.88
C ALA A 181 3.45 -1.94 8.85
N MET A 182 3.35 -2.26 10.15
CA MET A 182 2.93 -1.30 11.18
C MET A 182 3.97 -0.19 11.38
N MET A 183 5.25 -0.53 11.41
CA MET A 183 6.33 0.46 11.56
C MET A 183 6.40 1.38 10.34
N PHE A 184 6.28 0.85 9.13
CA PHE A 184 6.22 1.64 7.89
C PHE A 184 5.07 2.64 7.93
N SER A 185 3.87 2.20 8.31
CA SER A 185 2.70 3.06 8.46
C SER A 185 2.92 4.17 9.50
N ALA A 186 3.49 3.84 10.65
CA ALA A 186 3.80 4.81 11.69
C ALA A 186 4.83 5.86 11.23
N LEU A 187 5.86 5.44 10.50
CA LEU A 187 6.87 6.34 9.92
C LEU A 187 6.23 7.28 8.90
N ALA A 188 5.39 6.76 8.01
CA ALA A 188 4.70 7.55 6.99
C ALA A 188 3.75 8.59 7.63
N ILE A 189 2.94 8.20 8.60
CA ILE A 189 2.03 9.13 9.30
C ILE A 189 2.80 10.24 10.00
N ARG A 190 3.90 9.91 10.69
CA ARG A 190 4.75 10.92 11.35
C ARG A 190 5.43 11.85 10.35
N ALA A 191 5.85 11.34 9.20
CA ALA A 191 6.45 12.13 8.13
C ALA A 191 5.46 13.17 7.56
N VAL A 192 4.24 12.73 7.27
CA VAL A 192 3.15 13.62 6.84
C VAL A 192 2.88 14.70 7.88
N GLY A 193 2.78 14.32 9.16
CA GLY A 193 2.53 15.28 10.25
C GLY A 193 3.64 16.34 10.38
N ARG A 194 4.91 15.93 10.26
CA ARG A 194 6.04 16.89 10.27
C ARG A 194 5.99 17.84 9.09
N THR A 195 5.79 17.33 7.89
CA THR A 195 5.75 18.13 6.66
C THR A 195 4.57 19.08 6.67
N ALA A 196 3.39 18.62 7.05
CA ALA A 196 2.21 19.46 7.20
C ALA A 196 2.44 20.61 8.18
N GLY A 197 3.13 20.38 9.28
CA GLY A 197 3.51 21.42 10.23
C GLY A 197 4.37 22.53 9.61
N VAL A 198 5.33 22.18 8.74
CA VAL A 198 6.18 23.13 8.02
C VAL A 198 5.36 23.93 6.99
N VAL A 199 4.50 23.24 6.23
CA VAL A 199 3.60 23.89 5.26
C VAL A 199 2.67 24.89 5.94
N VAL A 200 2.08 24.53 7.09
CA VAL A 200 1.23 25.44 7.87
C VAL A 200 1.99 26.69 8.31
N GLN A 201 3.25 26.57 8.71
CA GLN A 201 4.07 27.73 9.07
C GLN A 201 4.37 28.62 7.87
N GLU A 202 4.68 28.05 6.70
CA GLU A 202 4.87 28.80 5.46
C GLU A 202 3.61 29.56 5.08
N VAL A 203 2.47 28.88 5.05
CA VAL A 203 1.18 29.51 4.77
C VAL A 203 0.90 30.67 5.74
N ARG A 204 1.08 30.43 7.04
CA ARG A 204 0.90 31.50 8.05
C ARG A 204 1.85 32.67 7.84
N SER A 205 3.07 32.45 7.38
CA SER A 205 4.03 33.52 7.10
C SER A 205 3.55 34.39 5.94
N GLN A 206 2.99 33.80 4.91
CA GLN A 206 2.45 34.52 3.75
C GLN A 206 1.19 35.33 4.09
N PHE A 207 0.37 34.85 5.01
CA PHE A 207 -0.86 35.54 5.44
C PHE A 207 -0.63 36.66 6.50
N LYS A 208 0.58 36.73 7.05
CA LYS A 208 0.88 37.61 8.20
C LYS A 208 0.73 39.09 7.89
N ASP A 209 0.99 39.53 6.66
CA ASP A 209 0.88 40.91 6.24
C ASP A 209 -0.58 41.38 5.91
N GLY A 210 -1.52 40.44 5.89
CA GLY A 210 -2.93 40.68 5.60
C GLY A 210 -3.23 40.98 4.13
N GLY A 211 -2.22 41.08 3.26
CA GLY A 211 -2.39 41.43 1.84
C GLY A 211 -3.16 40.37 1.05
N ILE A 212 -2.94 39.09 1.36
CA ILE A 212 -3.67 37.99 0.74
C ILE A 212 -5.14 38.02 1.16
N MET A 213 -5.43 38.22 2.45
CA MET A 213 -6.81 38.34 2.96
C MET A 213 -7.55 39.55 2.43
N ALA A 214 -6.83 40.62 2.12
CA ALA A 214 -7.40 41.85 1.53
C ALA A 214 -7.51 41.75 -0.01
N GLY A 215 -7.10 40.67 -0.64
CA GLY A 215 -7.10 40.52 -2.10
C GLY A 215 -6.10 41.39 -2.85
N THR A 216 -5.14 41.98 -2.14
CA THR A 216 -4.12 42.90 -2.73
C THR A 216 -2.84 42.15 -3.12
N LYS A 217 -2.69 40.92 -2.67
CA LYS A 217 -1.50 40.06 -2.94
C LYS A 217 -1.95 38.65 -3.25
N GLN A 218 -1.37 38.03 -4.25
CA GLN A 218 -1.58 36.64 -4.57
C GLN A 218 -0.71 35.73 -3.67
N PRO A 219 -1.20 34.54 -3.25
CA PRO A 219 -0.37 33.55 -2.57
C PRO A 219 0.77 33.07 -3.48
N ASP A 220 1.93 32.82 -2.88
CA ASP A 220 3.06 32.19 -3.58
C ASP A 220 3.08 30.69 -3.27
N TYR A 221 2.74 29.87 -4.25
CA TYR A 221 2.70 28.40 -4.10
C TYR A 221 4.08 27.75 -4.23
N GLY A 222 5.06 28.45 -4.83
CA GLY A 222 6.41 27.92 -5.06
C GLY A 222 7.05 27.34 -3.80
N PRO A 223 7.18 28.10 -2.71
CA PRO A 223 7.77 27.62 -1.45
C PRO A 223 7.06 26.37 -0.87
N VAL A 224 5.74 26.29 -1.00
CA VAL A 224 4.96 25.14 -0.51
C VAL A 224 5.27 23.89 -1.34
N ILE A 225 5.34 24.03 -2.66
CA ILE A 225 5.70 22.93 -3.57
C ILE A 225 7.11 22.43 -3.26
N ASP A 226 8.07 23.35 -3.08
CA ASP A 226 9.46 23.01 -2.77
C ASP A 226 9.57 22.27 -1.42
N ILE A 227 8.86 22.75 -0.39
CA ILE A 227 8.79 22.09 0.92
C ILE A 227 8.25 20.65 0.77
N CYS A 228 7.13 20.48 0.08
CA CYS A 228 6.50 19.18 -0.11
C CYS A 228 7.41 18.23 -0.89
N THR A 229 8.04 18.69 -1.96
CA THR A 229 8.92 17.87 -2.81
C THR A 229 10.18 17.44 -2.07
N ALA A 230 10.85 18.38 -1.41
CA ALA A 230 12.05 18.09 -0.62
C ALA A 230 11.76 17.16 0.56
N ALA A 231 10.65 17.38 1.27
CA ALA A 231 10.23 16.53 2.36
C ALA A 231 9.88 15.11 1.89
N SER A 232 9.16 14.97 0.78
CA SER A 232 8.81 13.66 0.21
C SER A 232 10.04 12.81 -0.08
N LEU A 233 11.05 13.37 -0.73
CA LEU A 233 12.30 12.66 -1.04
C LEU A 233 13.06 12.26 0.25
N ARG A 234 13.14 13.16 1.21
CA ARG A 234 13.85 12.91 2.47
C ARG A 234 13.16 11.89 3.37
N GLU A 235 11.87 12.01 3.53
CA GLU A 235 11.08 11.19 4.45
C GLU A 235 10.88 9.76 3.94
N LEU A 236 10.97 9.51 2.64
CA LEU A 236 10.92 8.16 2.05
C LEU A 236 12.17 7.33 2.37
N THR A 237 13.31 7.94 2.69
CA THR A 237 14.57 7.21 2.90
C THR A 237 14.46 6.18 4.04
N THR A 238 13.92 6.56 5.18
CA THR A 238 13.81 5.67 6.36
C THR A 238 12.87 4.49 6.12
N PRO A 239 11.62 4.68 5.63
CA PRO A 239 10.75 3.57 5.28
C PRO A 239 11.32 2.66 4.19
N ALA A 240 11.99 3.23 3.17
CA ALA A 240 12.62 2.45 2.11
C ALA A 240 13.74 1.56 2.66
N LEU A 241 14.61 2.10 3.51
CA LEU A 241 15.66 1.31 4.16
C LEU A 241 15.08 0.22 5.05
N LEU A 242 14.00 0.49 5.79
CA LEU A 242 13.32 -0.51 6.59
C LEU A 242 12.83 -1.67 5.70
N ALA A 243 12.17 -1.37 4.59
CA ALA A 243 11.63 -2.38 3.68
C ALA A 243 12.73 -3.23 3.01
N VAL A 244 13.86 -2.62 2.65
CA VAL A 244 14.96 -3.30 1.95
C VAL A 244 15.88 -4.05 2.90
N LEU A 245 16.24 -3.46 4.03
CA LEU A 245 17.24 -4.05 4.93
C LEU A 245 16.66 -5.11 5.86
N THR A 246 15.39 -5.02 6.25
CA THR A 246 14.82 -6.00 7.19
C THR A 246 14.82 -7.42 6.64
N PRO A 247 14.37 -7.70 5.38
CA PRO A 247 14.47 -9.06 4.83
C PRO A 247 15.93 -9.56 4.73
N VAL A 248 16.89 -8.69 4.44
CA VAL A 248 18.30 -9.04 4.41
C VAL A 248 18.78 -9.47 5.80
N VAL A 249 18.44 -8.69 6.84
CA VAL A 249 18.80 -9.02 8.23
C VAL A 249 18.12 -10.31 8.69
N VAL A 250 16.86 -10.51 8.37
CA VAL A 250 16.11 -11.74 8.73
C VAL A 250 16.70 -12.95 8.00
N GLY A 251 16.95 -12.85 6.70
CA GLY A 251 17.48 -13.94 5.90
C GLY A 251 18.88 -14.39 6.34
N PHE A 252 19.81 -13.47 6.50
CA PHE A 252 21.18 -13.78 6.92
C PHE A 252 21.33 -14.00 8.43
N GLY A 253 20.50 -13.33 9.25
CA GLY A 253 20.61 -13.42 10.72
C GLY A 253 19.86 -14.59 11.32
N ILE A 254 18.71 -14.99 10.78
CA ILE A 254 17.87 -16.04 11.33
C ILE A 254 17.84 -17.25 10.40
N GLY A 255 17.72 -17.04 9.08
CA GLY A 255 17.75 -18.08 8.07
C GLY A 255 16.61 -17.99 7.06
N TYR A 256 16.70 -18.82 6.02
CA TYR A 256 15.78 -18.81 4.89
C TYR A 256 14.32 -19.13 5.28
N ALA A 257 14.09 -20.07 6.22
CA ALA A 257 12.74 -20.39 6.65
C ALA A 257 12.05 -19.20 7.35
N ALA A 258 12.81 -18.47 8.18
CA ALA A 258 12.34 -17.24 8.80
C ALA A 258 12.10 -16.13 7.77
N LEU A 259 12.93 -16.04 6.73
CA LEU A 259 12.73 -15.09 5.63
C LEU A 259 11.44 -15.41 4.85
N GLY A 260 11.17 -16.68 4.57
CA GLY A 260 9.92 -17.09 3.94
C GLY A 260 8.69 -16.69 4.75
N ALA A 261 8.71 -16.93 6.05
CA ALA A 261 7.63 -16.51 6.95
C ALA A 261 7.55 -14.98 7.11
N PHE A 262 8.68 -14.28 7.10
CA PHE A 262 8.73 -12.81 7.08
C PHE A 262 8.03 -12.22 5.86
N LEU A 263 8.23 -12.82 4.68
CA LEU A 263 7.57 -12.38 3.45
C LEU A 263 6.05 -12.63 3.47
N ALA A 264 5.59 -13.62 4.24
CA ALA A 264 4.17 -13.90 4.44
C ALA A 264 3.52 -12.97 5.48
N GLY A 265 4.26 -12.52 6.48
CA GLY A 265 3.78 -11.63 7.54
C GLY A 265 3.68 -10.17 7.13
#